data_3a98deeb9bb3adfcc208d16f7ebbfa50
#
_entry.id   3a98deeb9bb3adfcc208d16f7ebbfa50
#
_cell.length_a   1.000
_cell.length_b   1.000
_cell.length_c   1.000
_cell.angle_alpha   90.00
_cell.angle_beta   90.00
_cell.angle_gamma   90.00
#
_symmetry.space_group_name_H-M   'P 1'
#
loop_
_entity.id
_entity.type
_entity.pdbx_description
1 polymer ?
#
loop_
_entity_poly.entity_id
_entity_poly.type
_entity_poly.pdbx_seq_one_letter_code
_entity_poly.pdbx_strand_id
1 'polypeptide(L)'
;MLLGNVLNQDPAEWKQMMDTNVLGVLNGMQIVLPQMVERQGGPVINMSSLAGKKTFTNHAAYVASKFGVHGLSETVREEVSAKNVRISLVAPGAAETELLTHVTDESALNDYNLWKESMGGTTLAPERVAQTVKFIYDMPQSVNIREINIAATNQNA
;
A
#
# COMPACT_ATOMS: atom_id res chain seq x y z
N MET A 1 -4.80 9.61 1.53
CA MET A 1 -5.80 8.99 0.65
C MET A 1 -6.87 10.04 0.40
N LEU A 2 -7.23 10.27 -0.84
CA LEU A 2 -8.30 11.19 -1.21
C LEU A 2 -9.46 10.35 -1.76
N LEU A 3 -10.59 10.38 -1.07
CA LEU A 3 -11.79 9.63 -1.45
C LEU A 3 -12.77 10.56 -2.15
N GLY A 4 -13.48 10.02 -3.12
CA GLY A 4 -14.55 10.75 -3.82
C GLY A 4 -15.17 9.90 -4.92
N ASN A 5 -16.42 10.22 -5.22
CA ASN A 5 -17.10 9.61 -6.35
C ASN A 5 -16.51 10.13 -7.66
N VAL A 6 -16.24 9.22 -8.60
CA VAL A 6 -15.61 9.58 -9.90
C VAL A 6 -16.35 10.65 -10.68
N LEU A 7 -17.66 10.82 -10.44
CA LEU A 7 -18.47 11.84 -11.11
C LEU A 7 -18.16 13.27 -10.62
N ASN A 8 -17.65 13.41 -9.39
CA ASN A 8 -17.50 14.71 -8.73
C ASN A 8 -16.10 14.98 -8.20
N GLN A 9 -15.24 13.96 -8.08
CA GLN A 9 -13.89 14.11 -7.55
C GLN A 9 -13.00 14.94 -8.48
N ASP A 10 -12.24 15.87 -7.92
CA ASP A 10 -11.30 16.70 -8.70
C ASP A 10 -10.21 15.82 -9.34
N PRO A 11 -10.00 15.89 -10.66
CA PRO A 11 -8.90 15.19 -11.34
C PRO A 11 -7.50 15.53 -10.80
N ALA A 12 -7.31 16.69 -10.18
CA ALA A 12 -6.05 17.04 -9.53
C ALA A 12 -5.72 16.09 -8.35
N GLU A 13 -6.74 15.63 -7.63
CA GLU A 13 -6.57 14.64 -6.55
C GLU A 13 -6.14 13.27 -7.10
N TRP A 14 -6.68 12.88 -8.26
CA TRP A 14 -6.26 11.63 -8.93
C TRP A 14 -4.78 11.69 -9.29
N LYS A 15 -4.36 12.80 -9.91
CA LYS A 15 -2.95 13.02 -10.27
C LYS A 15 -2.07 12.98 -9.04
N GLN A 16 -2.45 13.67 -7.96
CA GLN A 16 -1.69 13.67 -6.71
C GLN A 16 -1.52 12.27 -6.13
N MET A 17 -2.56 11.43 -6.15
CA MET A 17 -2.47 10.04 -5.67
C MET A 17 -1.54 9.20 -6.54
N MET A 18 -1.59 9.34 -7.86
CA MET A 18 -0.69 8.63 -8.78
C MET A 18 0.76 9.09 -8.59
N ASP A 19 1.00 10.37 -8.53
CA ASP A 19 2.33 10.94 -8.32
C ASP A 19 2.94 10.47 -6.98
N THR A 20 2.16 10.51 -5.91
CA THR A 20 2.63 10.14 -4.58
C THR A 20 2.77 8.61 -4.43
N ASN A 21 1.72 7.86 -4.75
CA ASN A 21 1.66 6.44 -4.41
C ASN A 21 2.39 5.55 -5.42
N VAL A 22 2.45 5.93 -6.71
CA VAL A 22 3.07 5.14 -7.78
C VAL A 22 4.44 5.68 -8.12
N LEU A 23 4.52 6.93 -8.60
CA LEU A 23 5.79 7.53 -8.99
C LEU A 23 6.73 7.72 -7.80
N GLY A 24 6.19 8.10 -6.63
CA GLY A 24 6.98 8.21 -5.40
C GLY A 24 7.65 6.89 -5.00
N VAL A 25 6.96 5.75 -5.14
CA VAL A 25 7.52 4.41 -4.88
C VAL A 25 8.59 4.06 -5.91
N LEU A 26 8.33 4.28 -7.21
CA LEU A 26 9.31 4.05 -8.28
C LEU A 26 10.57 4.90 -8.08
N ASN A 27 10.42 6.18 -7.79
CA ASN A 27 11.53 7.09 -7.53
C ASN A 27 12.38 6.63 -6.34
N GLY A 28 11.71 6.22 -5.24
CA GLY A 28 12.40 5.69 -4.08
C GLY A 28 13.22 4.43 -4.42
N MET A 29 12.64 3.48 -5.16
CA MET A 29 13.35 2.29 -5.60
C MET A 29 14.51 2.62 -6.55
N GLN A 30 14.32 3.54 -7.50
CA GLN A 30 15.36 3.97 -8.43
C GLN A 30 16.60 4.54 -7.72
N ILE A 31 16.40 5.21 -6.58
CA ILE A 31 17.49 5.79 -5.78
C ILE A 31 18.26 4.70 -5.02
N VAL A 32 17.57 3.73 -4.42
CA VAL A 32 18.21 2.77 -3.49
C VAL A 32 18.71 1.49 -4.17
N LEU A 33 18.06 1.05 -5.25
CA LEU A 33 18.37 -0.23 -5.89
C LEU A 33 19.78 -0.33 -6.47
N PRO A 34 20.38 0.71 -7.10
CA PRO A 34 21.75 0.58 -7.62
C PRO A 34 22.76 0.11 -6.58
N GLN A 35 22.74 0.71 -5.39
CA GLN A 35 23.63 0.32 -4.29
C GLN A 35 23.30 -1.08 -3.74
N MET A 36 22.01 -1.45 -3.71
CA MET A 36 21.59 -2.77 -3.25
C MET A 36 22.05 -3.87 -4.23
N VAL A 37 21.96 -3.61 -5.53
CA VAL A 37 22.43 -4.52 -6.59
C VAL A 37 23.96 -4.67 -6.52
N GLU A 38 24.69 -3.58 -6.34
CA GLU A 38 26.15 -3.59 -6.21
C GLU A 38 26.61 -4.44 -5.03
N ARG A 39 26.01 -4.27 -3.84
CA ARG A 39 26.34 -5.05 -2.64
C ARG A 39 25.66 -6.41 -2.58
N GLN A 40 24.84 -6.76 -3.57
CA GLN A 40 24.10 -8.02 -3.66
C GLN A 40 23.25 -8.33 -2.42
N GLY A 41 22.47 -7.36 -1.96
CA GLY A 41 21.65 -7.58 -0.79
C GLY A 41 20.85 -6.40 -0.30
N GLY A 42 19.83 -6.72 0.47
CA GLY A 42 18.94 -5.79 1.14
C GLY A 42 17.46 -5.95 0.74
N PRO A 43 16.54 -5.61 1.63
CA PRO A 43 15.12 -5.59 1.34
C PRO A 43 14.63 -4.20 0.96
N VAL A 44 13.73 -4.11 0.01
CA VAL A 44 12.77 -3.01 -0.15
C VAL A 44 11.40 -3.54 0.22
N ILE A 45 10.68 -2.86 1.11
CA ILE A 45 9.35 -3.24 1.55
C ILE A 45 8.39 -2.12 1.18
N ASN A 46 7.60 -2.34 0.14
CA ASN A 46 6.63 -1.37 -0.35
C ASN A 46 5.31 -1.49 0.41
N MET A 47 4.72 -0.34 0.74
CA MET A 47 3.45 -0.27 1.43
C MET A 47 2.31 -0.10 0.43
N SER A 48 1.50 -1.14 0.25
CA SER A 48 0.29 -1.09 -0.53
C SER A 48 -0.96 -0.97 0.36
N SER A 49 -2.00 -1.70 0.03
CA SER A 49 -3.28 -1.80 0.73
C SER A 49 -4.05 -3.01 0.23
N LEU A 50 -5.05 -3.49 0.96
CA LEU A 50 -6.06 -4.39 0.40
C LEU A 50 -6.79 -3.76 -0.81
N ALA A 51 -6.82 -2.43 -0.90
CA ALA A 51 -7.29 -1.71 -2.10
C ALA A 51 -6.39 -1.89 -3.33
N GLY A 52 -5.24 -2.55 -3.22
CA GLY A 52 -4.43 -3.03 -4.34
C GLY A 52 -4.83 -4.41 -4.86
N LYS A 53 -5.82 -5.07 -4.24
CA LYS A 53 -6.30 -6.41 -4.58
C LYS A 53 -7.82 -6.45 -4.79
N LYS A 54 -8.54 -5.52 -4.21
CA LYS A 54 -9.99 -5.43 -4.22
C LYS A 54 -10.42 -3.99 -4.46
N THR A 55 -11.59 -3.83 -5.04
CA THR A 55 -12.19 -2.51 -5.31
C THR A 55 -13.10 -2.07 -4.16
N PHE A 56 -13.20 -0.75 -4.00
CA PHE A 56 -14.09 -0.10 -3.03
C PHE A 56 -14.77 1.09 -3.69
N THR A 57 -16.04 1.32 -3.36
CA THR A 57 -16.77 2.51 -3.79
C THR A 57 -16.05 3.79 -3.32
N ASN A 58 -16.08 4.84 -4.11
CA ASN A 58 -15.42 6.13 -3.85
C ASN A 58 -13.88 6.08 -3.77
N HIS A 59 -13.26 4.98 -4.22
CA HIS A 59 -11.80 4.78 -4.14
C HIS A 59 -11.11 4.65 -5.51
N ALA A 60 -11.74 5.06 -6.62
CA ALA A 60 -11.28 4.71 -7.97
C ALA A 60 -9.78 4.99 -8.19
N ALA A 61 -9.32 6.22 -7.98
CA ALA A 61 -7.92 6.57 -8.19
C ALA A 61 -6.98 5.98 -7.13
N TYR A 62 -7.44 5.87 -5.87
CA TYR A 62 -6.68 5.21 -4.82
C TYR A 62 -6.47 3.72 -5.12
N VAL A 63 -7.54 3.00 -5.49
CA VAL A 63 -7.49 1.60 -5.93
C VAL A 63 -6.51 1.46 -7.09
N ALA A 64 -6.66 2.28 -8.15
CA ALA A 64 -5.76 2.24 -9.31
C ALA A 64 -4.29 2.43 -8.89
N SER A 65 -4.00 3.37 -7.99
CA SER A 65 -2.66 3.61 -7.50
C SER A 65 -2.09 2.42 -6.73
N LYS A 66 -2.91 1.77 -5.89
CA LYS A 66 -2.47 0.62 -5.08
C LYS A 66 -2.33 -0.66 -5.90
N PHE A 67 -3.18 -0.91 -6.91
CA PHE A 67 -2.94 -1.95 -7.92
C PHE A 67 -1.64 -1.69 -8.68
N GLY A 68 -1.36 -0.42 -9.03
CA GLY A 68 -0.09 -0.02 -9.62
C GLY A 68 1.11 -0.39 -8.75
N VAL A 69 1.04 -0.15 -7.44
CA VAL A 69 2.11 -0.52 -6.50
C VAL A 69 2.33 -2.04 -6.46
N HIS A 70 1.27 -2.87 -6.55
CA HIS A 70 1.43 -4.32 -6.68
C HIS A 70 2.18 -4.69 -7.95
N GLY A 71 1.73 -4.19 -9.11
CA GLY A 71 2.33 -4.52 -10.40
C GLY A 71 3.80 -4.09 -10.47
N LEU A 72 4.10 -2.83 -10.11
CA LEU A 72 5.49 -2.33 -10.15
C LEU A 72 6.41 -3.07 -9.16
N SER A 73 5.91 -3.42 -7.97
CA SER A 73 6.72 -4.14 -7.00
C SER A 73 7.12 -5.53 -7.49
N GLU A 74 6.19 -6.26 -8.11
CA GLU A 74 6.48 -7.58 -8.67
C GLU A 74 7.41 -7.49 -9.88
N THR A 75 7.20 -6.53 -10.78
CA THR A 75 8.09 -6.30 -11.92
C THR A 75 9.52 -6.02 -11.47
N VAL A 76 9.69 -5.07 -10.54
CA VAL A 76 11.04 -4.74 -10.02
C VAL A 76 11.64 -5.92 -9.27
N ARG A 77 10.85 -6.71 -8.54
CA ARG A 77 11.32 -7.94 -7.90
C ARG A 77 11.95 -8.89 -8.92
N GLU A 78 11.30 -9.10 -10.07
CA GLU A 78 11.83 -9.95 -11.13
C GLU A 78 13.15 -9.43 -11.70
N GLU A 79 13.26 -8.11 -11.89
CA GLU A 79 14.46 -7.45 -12.44
C GLU A 79 15.69 -7.60 -11.52
N VAL A 80 15.49 -7.59 -10.17
CA VAL A 80 16.60 -7.53 -9.22
C VAL A 80 16.83 -8.84 -8.43
N SER A 81 15.96 -9.84 -8.58
CA SER A 81 16.04 -11.09 -7.81
C SER A 81 17.37 -11.85 -8.03
N ALA A 82 17.85 -11.89 -9.27
CA ALA A 82 19.15 -12.49 -9.62
C ALA A 82 20.36 -11.74 -9.03
N LYS A 83 20.14 -10.54 -8.50
CA LYS A 83 21.14 -9.71 -7.80
C LYS A 83 21.02 -9.81 -6.28
N ASN A 84 20.30 -10.82 -5.79
CA ASN A 84 20.09 -11.07 -4.37
C ASN A 84 19.44 -9.89 -3.62
N VAL A 85 18.62 -9.06 -4.30
CA VAL A 85 17.83 -7.98 -3.68
C VAL A 85 16.40 -8.46 -3.48
N ARG A 86 15.85 -8.25 -2.30
CA ARG A 86 14.49 -8.66 -1.95
C ARG A 86 13.53 -7.48 -2.13
N ILE A 87 12.45 -7.69 -2.88
CA ILE A 87 11.33 -6.75 -2.93
C ILE A 87 10.13 -7.46 -2.30
N SER A 88 9.54 -6.80 -1.32
CA SER A 88 8.38 -7.29 -0.58
C SER A 88 7.28 -6.24 -0.57
N LEU A 89 6.05 -6.69 -0.34
CA LEU A 89 4.88 -5.83 -0.28
C LEU A 89 4.05 -6.16 0.95
N VAL A 90 3.67 -5.13 1.68
CA VAL A 90 2.67 -5.23 2.77
C VAL A 90 1.40 -4.54 2.31
N ALA A 91 0.27 -5.25 2.40
CA ALA A 91 -1.05 -4.76 2.01
C ALA A 91 -1.98 -4.72 3.24
N PRO A 92 -1.97 -3.62 4.01
CA PRO A 92 -2.86 -3.48 5.15
C PRO A 92 -4.32 -3.26 4.71
N GLY A 93 -5.23 -3.73 5.56
CA GLY A 93 -6.62 -3.28 5.58
C GLY A 93 -6.78 -1.92 6.25
N ALA A 94 -7.97 -1.66 6.77
CA ALA A 94 -8.24 -0.45 7.53
C ALA A 94 -7.35 -0.38 8.78
N ALA A 95 -6.53 0.67 8.86
CA ALA A 95 -5.66 0.94 10.00
C ALA A 95 -5.94 2.33 10.57
N GLU A 96 -5.81 2.48 11.88
CA GLU A 96 -6.03 3.75 12.57
C GLU A 96 -4.82 4.66 12.35
N THR A 97 -4.93 5.53 11.37
CA THR A 97 -3.88 6.46 10.96
C THR A 97 -4.48 7.80 10.55
N GLU A 98 -3.64 8.81 10.37
CA GLU A 98 -4.04 10.13 9.86
C GLU A 98 -4.42 10.12 8.35
N LEU A 99 -4.42 8.96 7.69
CA LEU A 99 -4.65 8.87 6.25
C LEU A 99 -6.01 9.44 5.81
N LEU A 100 -7.04 9.31 6.67
CA LEU A 100 -8.39 9.81 6.41
C LEU A 100 -8.53 11.33 6.63
N THR A 101 -7.62 11.96 7.35
CA THR A 101 -7.70 13.42 7.59
C THR A 101 -7.51 14.25 6.33
N HIS A 102 -7.02 13.63 5.26
CA HIS A 102 -6.85 14.26 3.95
C HIS A 102 -8.08 14.17 3.04
N VAL A 103 -9.15 13.48 3.46
CA VAL A 103 -10.38 13.36 2.67
C VAL A 103 -11.17 14.66 2.80
N THR A 104 -11.47 15.28 1.67
CA THR A 104 -12.22 16.54 1.58
C THR A 104 -13.70 16.35 1.27
N ASP A 105 -14.07 15.19 0.68
CA ASP A 105 -15.47 14.83 0.39
C ASP A 105 -16.11 14.21 1.64
N GLU A 106 -16.98 15.00 2.30
CA GLU A 106 -17.67 14.57 3.53
C GLU A 106 -18.58 13.36 3.29
N SER A 107 -19.21 13.25 2.11
CA SER A 107 -20.08 12.11 1.77
C SER A 107 -19.25 10.82 1.67
N ALA A 108 -18.11 10.87 0.96
CA ALA A 108 -17.21 9.73 0.84
C ALA A 108 -16.59 9.33 2.19
N LEU A 109 -16.29 10.30 3.03
CA LEU A 109 -15.80 10.05 4.39
C LEU A 109 -16.87 9.40 5.27
N ASN A 110 -18.11 9.85 5.18
CA ASN A 110 -19.23 9.25 5.91
C ASN A 110 -19.49 7.81 5.47
N ASP A 111 -19.50 7.54 4.16
CA ASP A 111 -19.63 6.18 3.62
C ASP A 111 -18.52 5.25 4.13
N TYR A 112 -17.29 5.76 4.19
CA TYR A 112 -16.16 5.00 4.75
C TYR A 112 -16.35 4.69 6.24
N ASN A 113 -16.84 5.66 7.03
CA ASN A 113 -17.09 5.47 8.45
C ASN A 113 -18.22 4.46 8.70
N LEU A 114 -19.32 4.53 7.92
CA LEU A 114 -20.39 3.53 7.98
C LEU A 114 -19.89 2.12 7.65
N TRP A 115 -19.04 2.01 6.63
CA TRP A 115 -18.39 0.73 6.31
C TRP A 115 -17.52 0.23 7.47
N LYS A 116 -16.71 1.09 8.09
CA LYS A 116 -15.89 0.76 9.26
C LYS A 116 -16.75 0.31 10.44
N GLU A 117 -17.87 0.99 10.71
CA GLU A 117 -18.83 0.61 11.76
C GLU A 117 -19.47 -0.75 11.49
N SER A 118 -19.76 -1.09 10.23
CA SER A 118 -20.33 -2.39 9.84
C SER A 118 -19.42 -3.57 10.19
N MET A 119 -18.14 -3.31 10.38
CA MET A 119 -17.14 -4.29 10.87
C MET A 119 -16.93 -4.25 12.39
N GLY A 120 -17.83 -3.58 13.12
CA GLY A 120 -17.72 -3.39 14.57
C GLY A 120 -16.70 -2.33 14.98
N GLY A 121 -16.36 -1.41 14.10
CA GLY A 121 -15.41 -0.30 14.35
C GLY A 121 -13.95 -0.74 14.53
N THR A 122 -13.64 -2.04 14.40
CA THR A 122 -12.30 -2.56 14.64
C THR A 122 -11.39 -2.31 13.43
N THR A 123 -10.28 -1.65 13.67
CA THR A 123 -9.22 -1.40 12.68
C THR A 123 -7.88 -1.91 13.20
N LEU A 124 -6.88 -2.00 12.34
CA LEU A 124 -5.54 -2.34 12.76
C LEU A 124 -4.89 -1.18 13.51
N ALA A 125 -4.27 -1.46 14.64
CA ALA A 125 -3.31 -0.54 15.23
C ALA A 125 -2.07 -0.45 14.31
N PRO A 126 -1.52 0.76 14.06
CA PRO A 126 -0.35 0.94 13.19
C PRO A 126 0.85 0.07 13.57
N GLU A 127 1.01 -0.21 14.86
CA GLU A 127 2.09 -1.04 15.41
C GLU A 127 2.03 -2.48 14.85
N ARG A 128 0.84 -3.00 14.52
CA ARG A 128 0.69 -4.34 13.93
C ARG A 128 1.23 -4.37 12.50
N VAL A 129 1.02 -3.29 11.76
CA VAL A 129 1.61 -3.12 10.43
C VAL A 129 3.14 -3.02 10.54
N ALA A 130 3.65 -2.23 11.49
CA ALA A 130 5.09 -2.11 11.74
C ALA A 130 5.74 -3.45 12.15
N GLN A 131 5.06 -4.25 12.97
CA GLN A 131 5.52 -5.60 13.34
C GLN A 131 5.59 -6.53 12.12
N THR A 132 4.64 -6.40 11.18
CA THR A 132 4.66 -7.17 9.92
C THR A 132 5.85 -6.77 9.05
N VAL A 133 6.14 -5.47 8.94
CA VAL A 133 7.33 -4.96 8.24
C VAL A 133 8.60 -5.50 8.87
N LYS A 134 8.70 -5.45 10.20
CA LYS A 134 9.85 -6.00 10.94
C LYS A 134 10.01 -7.50 10.69
N PHE A 135 8.93 -8.27 10.71
CA PHE A 135 8.96 -9.71 10.43
C PHE A 135 9.53 -10.01 9.03
N ILE A 136 9.13 -9.27 8.00
CA ILE A 136 9.67 -9.41 6.65
C ILE A 136 11.17 -9.03 6.64
N TYR A 137 11.53 -7.95 7.31
CA TYR A 137 12.91 -7.45 7.36
C TYR A 137 13.85 -8.46 7.99
N ASP A 138 13.44 -9.10 9.09
CA ASP A 138 14.24 -10.05 9.87
C ASP A 138 14.46 -11.41 9.16
N MET A 139 13.76 -11.66 8.05
CA MET A 139 13.99 -12.90 7.28
C MET A 139 15.42 -12.98 6.74
N PRO A 140 16.01 -14.19 6.72
CA PRO A 140 17.31 -14.40 6.10
C PRO A 140 17.33 -13.90 4.64
N GLN A 141 18.49 -13.44 4.18
CA GLN A 141 18.63 -12.91 2.81
C GLN A 141 18.19 -13.91 1.72
N SER A 142 18.29 -15.21 1.99
CA SER A 142 17.83 -16.27 1.08
C SER A 142 16.31 -16.46 1.00
N VAL A 143 15.54 -15.75 1.86
CA VAL A 143 14.07 -15.86 1.93
C VAL A 143 13.45 -14.52 1.55
N ASN A 144 12.63 -14.52 0.51
CA ASN A 144 11.83 -13.37 0.13
C ASN A 144 10.33 -13.65 0.37
N ILE A 145 9.77 -13.04 1.41
CA ILE A 145 8.33 -12.97 1.57
C ILE A 145 7.83 -11.91 0.58
N ARG A 146 7.19 -12.37 -0.50
CA ARG A 146 6.80 -11.47 -1.60
C ARG A 146 5.69 -10.53 -1.21
N GLU A 147 4.70 -11.04 -0.45
CA GLU A 147 3.54 -10.27 -0.04
C GLU A 147 2.96 -10.76 1.28
N ILE A 148 2.52 -9.82 2.12
CA ILE A 148 1.67 -10.09 3.28
C ILE A 148 0.45 -9.18 3.22
N ASN A 149 -0.74 -9.80 3.31
CA ASN A 149 -2.00 -9.12 3.55
C ASN A 149 -2.31 -9.18 5.05
N ILE A 150 -2.61 -8.05 5.66
CA ILE A 150 -2.95 -7.97 7.09
C ILE A 150 -4.19 -7.10 7.28
N ALA A 151 -5.19 -7.61 7.97
CA ALA A 151 -6.43 -6.90 8.26
C ALA A 151 -6.92 -7.24 9.67
N ALA A 152 -7.85 -6.44 10.18
CA ALA A 152 -8.62 -6.82 11.36
C ALA A 152 -9.43 -8.09 11.05
N THR A 153 -9.58 -8.98 12.04
CA THR A 153 -10.22 -10.30 11.84
C THR A 153 -11.63 -10.21 11.26
N ASN A 154 -12.37 -9.17 11.62
CA ASN A 154 -13.75 -8.94 11.16
C ASN A 154 -13.84 -8.02 9.93
N GLN A 155 -12.73 -7.67 9.32
CA GLN A 155 -12.75 -6.87 8.09
C GLN A 155 -13.22 -7.72 6.91
N ASN A 156 -14.39 -7.39 6.37
CA ASN A 156 -14.97 -8.00 5.17
C ASN A 156 -14.39 -7.35 3.90
N ALA A 157 -13.18 -7.70 3.54
CA ALA A 157 -12.52 -7.11 2.36
C ALA A 157 -12.18 -8.17 1.33
#